data_425ea7f2e5a8ddb21afe1fab6be6de01
#
_entry.id   425ea7f2e5a8ddb21afe1fab6be6de01
#
_cell.length_a   1.000
_cell.length_b   1.000
_cell.length_c   1.000
_cell.angle_alpha   90.00
_cell.angle_beta   90.00
_cell.angle_gamma   90.00
#
_symmetry.space_group_name_H-M   'P 1'
#
loop_
_entity.id
_entity.type
_entity.pdbx_description
1 polymer ?
#
loop_
_entity_poly.entity_id
_entity_poly.type
_entity_poly.pdbx_seq_one_letter_code
_entity_poly.pdbx_strand_id
1 'polypeptide(L)'
;MPSTPSINTLTRMGATVKDLFIQLYDLSPPELDILFMLISRENGEPPMTLEQISKAMDRDKSTTFRSLQKLVTIGLVVKESRTIKDGGYFHVYSAVDRETFKKETERKVKELQKSLDRLLKKFESEMQDAISDMYTR
;
A
#
# COMPACT_ATOMS: atom_id res chain seq x y z
N MET A 1 -13.24 8.41 11.51
CA MET A 1 -12.16 8.01 10.61
C MET A 1 -11.26 9.18 10.27
N PRO A 2 -10.01 9.09 10.55
CA PRO A 2 -9.14 10.19 10.18
C PRO A 2 -9.08 10.33 8.66
N SER A 3 -9.06 11.54 8.22
CA SER A 3 -8.87 11.85 6.81
C SER A 3 -7.45 11.46 6.39
N THR A 4 -7.24 11.42 5.09
CA THR A 4 -5.91 11.28 4.53
C THR A 4 -5.00 12.36 5.09
N PRO A 5 -3.82 12.02 5.62
CA PRO A 5 -2.90 13.04 6.14
C PRO A 5 -2.54 14.05 5.06
N SER A 6 -2.53 15.32 5.42
CA SER A 6 -2.06 16.36 4.51
C SER A 6 -0.55 16.31 4.41
N ILE A 7 0.01 16.92 3.37
CA ILE A 7 1.46 17.05 3.23
C ILE A 7 2.05 17.73 4.46
N ASN A 8 1.36 18.71 5.00
CA ASN A 8 1.79 19.41 6.20
C ASN A 8 1.89 18.47 7.40
N THR A 9 0.90 17.60 7.57
CA THR A 9 0.93 16.57 8.61
C THR A 9 2.11 15.63 8.39
N LEU A 10 2.33 15.16 7.16
CA LEU A 10 3.41 14.24 6.84
C LEU A 10 4.78 14.82 7.11
N THR A 11 4.98 16.12 6.89
CA THR A 11 6.29 16.76 7.03
C THR A 11 6.56 17.34 8.40
N ARG A 12 5.53 17.71 9.16
CA ARG A 12 5.68 18.39 10.43
C ARG A 12 5.47 17.51 11.64
N MET A 13 4.51 16.65 11.60
CA MET A 13 4.01 15.94 12.78
C MET A 13 4.65 14.57 12.99
N GLY A 14 5.77 14.31 12.32
CA GLY A 14 6.45 13.04 12.49
C GLY A 14 5.64 11.87 11.98
N ALA A 15 5.08 12.02 10.80
CA ALA A 15 4.35 10.93 10.14
C ALA A 15 5.20 9.67 10.14
N THR A 16 4.60 8.54 10.44
CA THR A 16 5.30 7.26 10.47
C THR A 16 5.51 6.73 9.05
N VAL A 17 6.47 5.82 8.92
CA VAL A 17 6.66 5.08 7.66
C VAL A 17 5.38 4.36 7.28
N LYS A 18 4.61 3.89 8.26
CA LYS A 18 3.31 3.26 8.06
C LYS A 18 2.35 4.19 7.32
N ASP A 19 2.26 5.45 7.75
CA ASP A 19 1.40 6.44 7.08
C ASP A 19 1.84 6.66 5.64
N LEU A 20 3.13 6.68 5.38
CA LEU A 20 3.65 6.84 4.03
C LEU A 20 3.23 5.66 3.12
N PHE A 21 3.35 4.42 3.60
CA PHE A 21 2.93 3.26 2.83
C PHE A 21 1.44 3.27 2.54
N ILE A 22 0.61 3.69 3.50
CA ILE A 22 -0.82 3.83 3.30
C ILE A 22 -1.10 4.79 2.13
N GLN A 23 -0.40 5.90 2.08
CA GLN A 23 -0.59 6.89 1.03
C GLN A 23 -0.04 6.43 -0.33
N LEU A 24 1.15 5.86 -0.35
CA LEU A 24 1.79 5.45 -1.59
C LEU A 24 1.02 4.35 -2.33
N TYR A 25 0.46 3.41 -1.58
CA TYR A 25 -0.21 2.25 -2.16
C TYR A 25 -1.73 2.28 -2.03
N ASP A 26 -2.27 3.35 -1.45
CA ASP A 26 -3.71 3.47 -1.21
C ASP A 26 -4.25 2.28 -0.41
N LEU A 27 -3.58 1.97 0.69
CA LEU A 27 -3.95 0.85 1.55
C LEU A 27 -4.79 1.31 2.72
N SER A 28 -5.68 0.43 3.18
CA SER A 28 -6.32 0.59 4.48
C SER A 28 -5.37 0.10 5.57
N PRO A 29 -5.54 0.54 6.82
CA PRO A 29 -4.74 0.01 7.93
C PRO A 29 -4.76 -1.52 8.04
N PRO A 30 -5.91 -2.21 7.92
CA PRO A 30 -5.92 -3.67 7.94
C PRO A 30 -5.09 -4.31 6.83
N GLU A 31 -5.11 -3.75 5.63
CA GLU A 31 -4.32 -4.25 4.51
C GLU A 31 -2.82 -4.13 4.81
N LEU A 32 -2.42 -3.00 5.34
CA LEU A 32 -1.03 -2.79 5.72
C LEU A 32 -0.60 -3.73 6.84
N ASP A 33 -1.46 -3.99 7.81
CA ASP A 33 -1.16 -4.90 8.91
C ASP A 33 -0.91 -6.33 8.40
N ILE A 34 -1.71 -6.78 7.43
CA ILE A 34 -1.49 -8.08 6.79
C ILE A 34 -0.13 -8.11 6.09
N LEU A 35 0.16 -7.07 5.32
CA LEU A 35 1.43 -6.97 4.59
C LEU A 35 2.62 -7.03 5.56
N PHE A 36 2.58 -6.24 6.62
CA PHE A 36 3.67 -6.22 7.60
C PHE A 36 3.82 -7.56 8.32
N MET A 37 2.71 -8.24 8.63
CA MET A 37 2.77 -9.56 9.22
C MET A 37 3.47 -10.55 8.29
N LEU A 38 3.14 -10.52 7.01
CA LEU A 38 3.77 -11.42 6.04
C LEU A 38 5.24 -11.08 5.84
N ILE A 39 5.59 -9.80 5.82
CA ILE A 39 6.99 -9.37 5.69
C ILE A 39 7.81 -9.79 6.92
N SER A 40 7.23 -9.72 8.10
CA SER A 40 7.95 -10.01 9.35
C SER A 40 8.23 -11.49 9.57
N ARG A 41 7.68 -12.38 8.74
CA ARG A 41 7.99 -13.80 8.86
C ARG A 41 9.45 -14.04 8.50
N GLU A 42 10.09 -14.88 9.29
CA GLU A 42 11.50 -15.20 9.08
C GLU A 42 11.70 -15.99 7.80
N ASN A 43 12.91 -15.86 7.23
CA ASN A 43 13.29 -16.65 6.06
C ASN A 43 13.18 -18.12 6.39
N GLY A 44 12.58 -18.88 5.49
CA GLY A 44 12.40 -20.31 5.67
C GLY A 44 11.06 -20.68 6.31
N GLU A 45 10.32 -19.75 6.83
CA GLU A 45 8.96 -20.05 7.27
C GLU A 45 8.05 -20.26 6.07
N PRO A 46 7.12 -21.25 6.13
CA PRO A 46 6.25 -21.50 5.00
C PRO A 46 5.28 -20.35 4.77
N PRO A 47 4.85 -20.14 3.53
CA PRO A 47 3.75 -19.20 3.25
C PRO A 47 2.49 -19.56 4.02
N MET A 48 1.61 -18.61 4.19
CA MET A 48 0.39 -18.78 4.97
C MET A 48 -0.84 -18.96 4.10
N THR A 49 -1.76 -19.80 4.57
CA THR A 49 -3.06 -19.94 3.94
C THR A 49 -4.00 -18.81 4.38
N LEU A 50 -5.10 -18.64 3.64
CA LEU A 50 -6.14 -17.68 4.02
C LEU A 50 -6.63 -17.90 5.45
N GLU A 51 -6.85 -19.16 5.84
CA GLU A 51 -7.30 -19.47 7.19
C GLU A 51 -6.31 -19.06 8.26
N GLN A 52 -5.04 -19.34 8.03
CA GLN A 52 -3.97 -18.95 8.96
C GLN A 52 -3.88 -17.44 9.12
N ILE A 53 -3.97 -16.71 8.00
CA ILE A 53 -3.93 -15.25 8.03
C ILE A 53 -5.15 -14.69 8.74
N SER A 54 -6.34 -15.21 8.44
CA SER A 54 -7.59 -14.79 9.09
C SER A 54 -7.52 -14.95 10.61
N LYS A 55 -7.00 -16.08 11.07
CA LYS A 55 -6.83 -16.32 12.51
C LYS A 55 -5.82 -15.36 13.12
N ALA A 56 -4.69 -15.18 12.47
CA ALA A 56 -3.63 -14.28 12.95
C ALA A 56 -4.11 -12.85 13.07
N MET A 57 -4.98 -12.42 12.16
CA MET A 57 -5.51 -11.06 12.13
C MET A 57 -6.82 -10.90 12.89
N ASP A 58 -7.36 -11.99 13.41
CA ASP A 58 -8.67 -12.02 14.11
C ASP A 58 -9.76 -11.39 13.24
N ARG A 59 -9.86 -11.85 12.00
CA ARG A 59 -10.84 -11.36 11.03
C ARG A 59 -11.48 -12.51 10.28
N ASP A 60 -12.67 -12.27 9.72
CA ASP A 60 -13.34 -13.26 8.91
C ASP A 60 -12.60 -13.50 7.58
N LYS A 61 -12.87 -14.67 6.99
CA LYS A 61 -12.19 -15.07 5.75
C LYS A 61 -12.51 -14.17 4.58
N SER A 62 -13.76 -13.71 4.48
CA SER A 62 -14.18 -12.85 3.36
C SER A 62 -13.44 -11.51 3.36
N THR A 63 -13.34 -10.89 4.52
CA THR A 63 -12.63 -9.63 4.67
C THR A 63 -11.13 -9.81 4.39
N THR A 64 -10.54 -10.87 4.95
CA THR A 64 -9.13 -11.19 4.76
C THR A 64 -8.83 -11.48 3.29
N PHE A 65 -9.70 -12.23 2.63
CA PHE A 65 -9.53 -12.55 1.21
C PHE A 65 -9.52 -11.29 0.35
N ARG A 66 -10.44 -10.36 0.58
CA ARG A 66 -10.47 -9.10 -0.18
C ARG A 66 -9.19 -8.28 0.01
N SER A 67 -8.72 -8.22 1.24
CA SER A 67 -7.46 -7.53 1.53
C SER A 67 -6.28 -8.18 0.82
N LEU A 68 -6.21 -9.51 0.85
CA LEU A 68 -5.16 -10.25 0.15
C LEU A 68 -5.24 -10.07 -1.36
N GLN A 69 -6.44 -10.07 -1.93
CA GLN A 69 -6.61 -9.84 -3.36
C GLN A 69 -6.05 -8.48 -3.77
N LYS A 70 -6.31 -7.44 -2.99
CA LYS A 70 -5.77 -6.12 -3.27
C LYS A 70 -4.24 -6.13 -3.22
N LEU A 71 -3.66 -6.74 -2.18
CA LEU A 71 -2.20 -6.82 -2.02
C LEU A 71 -1.56 -7.61 -3.16
N VAL A 72 -2.20 -8.66 -3.63
CA VAL A 72 -1.73 -9.43 -4.79
C VAL A 72 -1.82 -8.59 -6.06
N THR A 73 -2.93 -7.90 -6.26
CA THR A 73 -3.14 -7.08 -7.45
C THR A 73 -2.11 -5.96 -7.56
N ILE A 74 -1.74 -5.33 -6.46
CA ILE A 74 -0.72 -4.27 -6.48
C ILE A 74 0.71 -4.81 -6.45
N GLY A 75 0.89 -6.13 -6.40
CA GLY A 75 2.20 -6.75 -6.55
C GLY A 75 3.03 -6.85 -5.28
N LEU A 76 2.43 -6.68 -4.11
CA LEU A 76 3.16 -6.74 -2.83
C LEU A 76 3.05 -8.09 -2.14
N VAL A 77 2.11 -8.92 -2.57
CA VAL A 77 1.91 -10.27 -2.03
C VAL A 77 1.85 -11.25 -3.19
N VAL A 78 2.49 -12.38 -3.01
CA VAL A 78 2.52 -13.46 -3.99
C VAL A 78 1.55 -14.54 -3.55
N LYS A 79 0.73 -14.98 -4.49
CA LYS A 79 -0.23 -16.07 -4.29
C LYS A 79 0.25 -17.28 -5.07
N GLU A 80 0.41 -18.40 -4.39
CA GLU A 80 0.83 -19.65 -5.01
C GLU A 80 -0.19 -20.73 -4.77
N SER A 81 -0.36 -21.60 -5.77
CA SER A 81 -1.19 -22.80 -5.63
C SER A 81 -0.35 -23.96 -5.12
N ARG A 82 -0.90 -24.72 -4.19
CA ARG A 82 -0.29 -25.94 -3.67
C ARG A 82 -1.26 -27.07 -3.90
N THR A 83 -0.74 -28.22 -4.33
CA THR A 83 -1.58 -29.39 -4.57
C THR A 83 -1.74 -30.20 -3.30
N ILE A 84 -2.92 -30.81 -3.17
CA ILE A 84 -3.22 -31.76 -2.11
C ILE A 84 -3.00 -33.15 -2.68
N LYS A 85 -2.42 -34.05 -1.87
CA LYS A 85 -2.02 -35.40 -2.30
C LYS A 85 -3.14 -36.18 -2.95
N ASP A 86 -4.37 -36.01 -2.49
CA ASP A 86 -5.53 -36.77 -2.99
C ASP A 86 -6.38 -35.99 -3.97
N GLY A 87 -5.81 -34.96 -4.60
CA GLY A 87 -6.53 -34.10 -5.55
C GLY A 87 -6.95 -32.79 -4.91
N GLY A 88 -7.24 -31.82 -5.76
CA GLY A 88 -7.55 -30.47 -5.29
C GLY A 88 -6.30 -29.65 -5.02
N TYR A 89 -6.51 -28.41 -4.62
CA TYR A 89 -5.43 -27.48 -4.34
C TYR A 89 -5.90 -26.43 -3.35
N PHE A 90 -4.93 -25.72 -2.78
CA PHE A 90 -5.17 -24.57 -1.92
C PHE A 90 -4.14 -23.50 -2.26
N HIS A 91 -4.42 -22.28 -1.83
CA HIS A 91 -3.54 -21.15 -2.06
C HIS A 91 -2.79 -20.78 -0.79
N VAL A 92 -1.56 -20.34 -0.99
CA VAL A 92 -0.75 -19.78 0.08
C VAL A 92 -0.25 -18.40 -0.35
N TYR A 93 0.03 -17.56 0.62
CA TYR A 93 0.38 -16.16 0.42
C TYR A 93 1.69 -15.85 1.12
N SER A 94 2.52 -15.06 0.46
CA SER A 94 3.77 -14.57 1.04
C SER A 94 4.01 -13.15 0.55
N ALA A 95 4.77 -12.37 1.31
CA ALA A 95 5.19 -11.06 0.84
C ALA A 95 6.23 -11.23 -0.25
N VAL A 96 6.29 -10.26 -1.18
CA VAL A 96 7.36 -10.22 -2.17
C VAL A 96 8.69 -10.07 -1.44
N ASP A 97 9.78 -10.42 -2.13
CA ASP A 97 11.10 -10.31 -1.56
C ASP A 97 11.49 -8.86 -1.29
N ARG A 98 12.49 -8.69 -0.44
CA ARG A 98 12.94 -7.37 0.01
C ARG A 98 13.31 -6.44 -1.14
N GLU A 99 14.05 -6.94 -2.11
CA GLU A 99 14.50 -6.12 -3.24
C GLU A 99 13.33 -5.68 -4.11
N THR A 100 12.39 -6.56 -4.37
CA THR A 100 11.18 -6.24 -5.14
C THR A 100 10.37 -5.18 -4.42
N PHE A 101 10.16 -5.34 -3.11
CA PHE A 101 9.42 -4.35 -2.32
C PHE A 101 10.11 -2.99 -2.33
N LYS A 102 11.42 -2.99 -2.16
CA LYS A 102 12.22 -1.76 -2.16
C LYS A 102 12.10 -1.03 -3.50
N LYS A 103 12.31 -1.74 -4.60
CA LYS A 103 12.23 -1.16 -5.95
C LYS A 103 10.85 -0.63 -6.26
N GLU A 104 9.81 -1.38 -5.89
CA GLU A 104 8.43 -0.97 -6.12
C GLU A 104 8.10 0.29 -5.32
N THR A 105 8.55 0.38 -4.09
CA THR A 105 8.34 1.55 -3.26
C THR A 105 9.08 2.77 -3.80
N GLU A 106 10.32 2.58 -4.24
CA GLU A 106 11.09 3.67 -4.88
C GLU A 106 10.39 4.20 -6.14
N ARG A 107 9.83 3.29 -6.93
CA ARG A 107 9.08 3.67 -8.13
C ARG A 107 7.84 4.49 -7.77
N LYS A 108 7.11 4.07 -6.73
CA LYS A 108 5.92 4.79 -6.25
C LYS A 108 6.27 6.17 -5.74
N VAL A 109 7.38 6.32 -5.04
CA VAL A 109 7.85 7.62 -4.55
C VAL A 109 8.14 8.55 -5.72
N LYS A 110 8.81 8.06 -6.76
CA LYS A 110 9.09 8.84 -7.96
C LYS A 110 7.82 9.28 -8.69
N GLU A 111 6.83 8.39 -8.79
CA GLU A 111 5.54 8.73 -9.37
C GLU A 111 4.85 9.84 -8.59
N LEU A 112 4.89 9.75 -7.26
CA LEU A 112 4.32 10.77 -6.39
C LEU A 112 5.02 12.12 -6.60
N GLN A 113 6.34 12.13 -6.66
CA GLN A 113 7.11 13.35 -6.92
C GLN A 113 6.73 14.00 -8.24
N LYS A 114 6.61 13.21 -9.30
CA LYS A 114 6.20 13.72 -10.61
C LYS A 114 4.78 14.29 -10.59
N SER A 115 3.86 13.61 -9.94
CA SER A 115 2.48 14.06 -9.82
C SER A 115 2.38 15.37 -9.05
N LEU A 116 3.15 15.46 -7.97
CA LEU A 116 3.20 16.66 -7.15
C LEU A 116 3.79 17.83 -7.94
N ASP A 117 4.86 17.60 -8.68
CA ASP A 117 5.48 18.65 -9.52
C ASP A 117 4.48 19.19 -10.55
N ARG A 118 3.73 18.31 -11.21
CA ARG A 118 2.72 18.73 -12.18
C ARG A 118 1.61 19.54 -11.51
N LEU A 119 1.16 19.10 -10.34
CA LEU A 119 0.12 19.81 -9.59
C LEU A 119 0.58 21.19 -9.17
N LEU A 120 1.81 21.31 -8.67
CA LEU A 120 2.37 22.59 -8.23
C LEU A 120 2.52 23.56 -9.39
N LYS A 121 2.97 23.09 -10.56
CA LYS A 121 3.08 23.92 -11.76
C LYS A 121 1.73 24.44 -12.22
N LYS A 122 0.73 23.57 -12.22
CA LYS A 122 -0.64 23.96 -12.57
C LYS A 122 -1.18 25.01 -11.59
N PHE A 123 -1.00 24.76 -10.30
CA PHE A 123 -1.44 25.69 -9.25
C PHE A 123 -0.76 27.05 -9.40
N GLU A 124 0.54 27.06 -9.67
CA GLU A 124 1.31 28.30 -9.84
C GLU A 124 0.75 29.14 -10.99
N SER A 125 0.47 28.50 -12.13
CA SER A 125 -0.12 29.17 -13.27
C SER A 125 -1.50 29.77 -12.96
N GLU A 126 -2.36 28.99 -12.33
CA GLU A 126 -3.70 29.42 -11.95
C GLU A 126 -3.66 30.57 -10.95
N MET A 127 -2.73 30.51 -10.00
CA MET A 127 -2.54 31.56 -9.01
C MET A 127 -2.10 32.87 -9.66
N GLN A 128 -1.19 32.83 -10.59
CA GLN A 128 -0.73 34.02 -11.31
C GLN A 128 -1.88 34.69 -12.09
N ASP A 129 -2.69 33.90 -12.77
CA ASP A 129 -3.85 34.40 -13.50
C ASP A 129 -4.88 35.04 -12.55
N ALA A 130 -5.14 34.37 -11.43
CA ALA A 130 -6.09 34.91 -10.44
C ALA A 130 -5.60 36.23 -9.83
N ILE A 131 -4.31 36.33 -9.54
CA ILE A 131 -3.73 37.58 -9.02
C ILE A 131 -3.83 38.69 -10.07
N SER A 132 -3.50 38.40 -11.32
CA SER A 132 -3.63 39.38 -12.41
C SER A 132 -5.05 39.88 -12.52
N ASP A 133 -6.05 39.01 -12.47
CA ASP A 133 -7.46 39.39 -12.53
C ASP A 133 -7.87 40.31 -11.38
N MET A 134 -7.33 40.06 -10.19
CA MET A 134 -7.62 40.91 -9.02
C MET A 134 -7.16 42.34 -9.22
N TYR A 135 -6.01 42.52 -9.89
CA TYR A 135 -5.45 43.86 -10.10
C TYR A 135 -6.01 44.57 -11.30
N THR A 136 -6.74 43.90 -12.18
CA THR A 136 -7.33 44.51 -13.37
C THR A 136 -8.78 44.94 -13.19
N ARG A 137 -9.38 44.65 -12.04
CA ARG A 137 -10.76 45.03 -11.73
C ARG A 137 -10.89 46.49 -11.34
#